data_68f48589e7fb7666b6bb251ca7629a44
#
_entry.id   68f48589e7fb7666b6bb251ca7629a44
#
_cell.length_a   1.000
_cell.length_b   1.000
_cell.length_c   1.000
_cell.angle_alpha   90.00
_cell.angle_beta   90.00
_cell.angle_gamma   90.00
#
_symmetry.space_group_name_H-M   'P 1'
#
loop_
_entity.id
_entity.type
_entity.pdbx_description
1 polymer ?
#
loop_
_entity_poly.entity_id
_entity_poly.type
_entity_poly.pdbx_seq_one_letter_code
_entity_poly.pdbx_strand_id
1 'polypeptide(L)'
;MDTEDSEALGTSGNEFNEMAFSIEKVTVTAKSRALKAEYSLELAQDLKAIHGLNAEAELANILSTEILAEINREVIRTIYNVAEPGAAVNTATSGTFDLDVDSNGRWSVEKFKGLIFQIERDANAIAQRTRRGKGNMILCSADVASCLLYTSDAADE
;
A
#
# COMPACT_ATOMS: atom_id res chain seq x y z
N MET A 1 20.69 -39.34 -6.67
CA MET A 1 22.12 -39.17 -6.91
C MET A 1 22.69 -40.59 -7.02
N ASP A 2 23.23 -40.91 -8.15
CA ASP A 2 23.80 -42.24 -8.35
C ASP A 2 25.15 -42.39 -7.66
N THR A 3 25.62 -43.62 -7.47
CA THR A 3 26.85 -43.88 -6.72
C THR A 3 28.08 -43.28 -7.45
N GLU A 4 28.07 -43.30 -8.78
CA GLU A 4 29.10 -42.69 -9.62
C GLU A 4 29.13 -41.15 -9.46
N ASP A 5 27.96 -40.51 -9.38
CA ASP A 5 27.86 -39.06 -9.15
C ASP A 5 28.37 -38.67 -7.77
N SER A 6 28.16 -39.55 -6.77
CA SER A 6 28.63 -39.31 -5.39
C SER A 6 30.14 -39.42 -5.27
N GLU A 7 30.77 -40.32 -6.04
CA GLU A 7 32.23 -40.47 -6.05
C GLU A 7 32.91 -39.34 -6.83
N ALA A 8 32.22 -38.74 -7.78
CA ALA A 8 32.70 -37.62 -8.59
C ALA A 8 32.41 -36.23 -8.01
N LEU A 9 31.84 -36.13 -6.78
CA LEU A 9 31.61 -34.88 -6.11
C LEU A 9 32.90 -34.07 -5.90
N GLY A 10 32.88 -32.78 -6.29
CA GLY A 10 34.04 -31.88 -6.25
C GLY A 10 34.84 -31.79 -7.55
N THR A 11 34.41 -32.50 -8.58
CA THR A 11 35.00 -32.34 -9.93
C THR A 11 34.21 -31.29 -10.73
N SER A 12 34.84 -30.72 -11.75
CA SER A 12 34.23 -29.73 -12.64
C SER A 12 32.95 -30.30 -13.29
N GLY A 13 31.81 -29.72 -12.97
CA GLY A 13 30.48 -30.16 -13.42
C GLY A 13 29.64 -30.90 -12.36
N ASN A 14 30.23 -31.33 -11.27
CA ASN A 14 29.54 -31.97 -10.14
C ASN A 14 30.07 -31.36 -8.80
N GLU A 15 29.81 -30.07 -8.62
CA GLU A 15 30.24 -29.31 -7.45
C GLU A 15 29.31 -29.54 -6.26
N PHE A 16 29.88 -29.41 -5.06
CA PHE A 16 29.04 -29.41 -3.83
C PHE A 16 28.09 -28.23 -3.82
N ASN A 17 26.87 -28.46 -3.32
CA ASN A 17 25.95 -27.36 -3.09
C ASN A 17 26.53 -26.40 -2.03
N GLU A 18 26.75 -25.18 -2.42
CA GLU A 18 27.25 -24.14 -1.54
C GLU A 18 26.12 -23.33 -0.93
N MET A 19 26.26 -23.00 0.32
CA MET A 19 25.38 -22.08 1.03
C MET A 19 26.14 -20.85 1.45
N ALA A 20 25.63 -19.70 1.09
CA ALA A 20 26.14 -18.42 1.56
C ALA A 20 25.05 -17.68 2.34
N PHE A 21 25.45 -16.89 3.32
CA PHE A 21 24.56 -15.96 3.99
C PHE A 21 25.14 -14.56 3.93
N SER A 22 24.28 -13.58 3.78
CA SER A 22 24.61 -12.17 3.86
C SER A 22 23.86 -11.54 5.03
N ILE A 23 24.53 -10.62 5.71
CA ILE A 23 23.93 -9.86 6.79
C ILE A 23 23.73 -8.43 6.28
N GLU A 24 22.47 -8.05 6.13
CA GLU A 24 22.10 -6.69 5.74
C GLU A 24 21.72 -5.88 6.97
N LYS A 25 22.29 -4.69 7.08
CA LYS A 25 21.95 -3.75 8.14
C LYS A 25 20.97 -2.71 7.60
N VAL A 26 19.75 -2.74 8.11
CA VAL A 26 18.77 -1.68 7.85
C VAL A 26 18.83 -0.67 8.99
N THR A 27 19.20 0.57 8.66
CA THR A 27 19.20 1.68 9.61
C THR A 27 17.92 2.49 9.48
N VAL A 28 17.22 2.67 10.60
CA VAL A 28 16.05 3.54 10.70
C VAL A 28 16.44 4.78 11.47
N THR A 29 16.27 5.95 10.84
CA THR A 29 16.55 7.25 11.48
C THR A 29 15.24 7.86 11.94
N ALA A 30 15.10 8.11 13.23
CA ALA A 30 13.98 8.83 13.79
C ALA A 30 14.09 10.33 13.51
N LYS A 31 13.03 10.93 13.01
CA LYS A 31 12.91 12.39 12.83
C LYS A 31 11.74 12.89 13.66
N SER A 32 11.94 13.96 14.40
CA SER A 32 10.89 14.64 15.14
C SER A 32 10.21 15.70 14.27
N ARG A 33 8.95 15.98 14.56
CA ARG A 33 8.17 17.07 13.97
C ARG A 33 7.81 18.06 15.03
N ALA A 34 7.81 19.34 14.67
CA ALA A 34 7.35 20.40 15.51
C ALA A 34 6.49 21.38 14.69
N LEU A 35 5.34 21.72 15.23
CA LEU A 35 4.45 22.75 14.71
C LEU A 35 4.33 23.85 15.77
N LYS A 36 4.27 25.08 15.31
CA LYS A 36 4.08 26.26 16.15
C LYS A 36 2.87 27.03 15.66
N ALA A 37 2.01 27.42 16.57
CA ALA A 37 0.94 28.36 16.31
C ALA A 37 1.09 29.57 17.26
N GLU A 38 0.81 30.74 16.75
CA GLU A 38 0.84 31.99 17.49
C GLU A 38 -0.53 32.68 17.38
N TYR A 39 -0.99 33.26 18.45
CA TYR A 39 -2.23 34.03 18.47
C TYR A 39 -2.04 35.31 19.30
N SER A 40 -2.81 36.33 18.99
CA SER A 40 -2.79 37.58 19.75
C SER A 40 -3.70 37.47 20.97
N LEU A 41 -3.36 38.25 22.03
CA LEU A 41 -4.15 38.28 23.24
C LEU A 41 -5.57 38.85 22.99
N GLU A 42 -5.69 39.79 22.07
CA GLU A 42 -6.97 40.36 21.64
C GLU A 42 -7.89 39.28 21.04
N LEU A 43 -7.37 38.47 20.14
CA LEU A 43 -8.13 37.36 19.56
C LEU A 43 -8.61 36.35 20.61
N ALA A 44 -7.77 36.05 21.61
CA ALA A 44 -8.16 35.17 22.70
C ALA A 44 -9.29 35.74 23.55
N GLN A 45 -9.26 37.03 23.81
CA GLN A 45 -10.30 37.73 24.55
C GLN A 45 -11.63 37.82 23.79
N ASP A 46 -11.57 38.11 22.51
CA ASP A 46 -12.74 38.20 21.62
C ASP A 46 -13.42 36.84 21.47
N LEU A 47 -12.64 35.77 21.22
CA LEU A 47 -13.16 34.42 21.14
C LEU A 47 -13.87 33.98 22.43
N LYS A 48 -13.30 34.34 23.58
CA LYS A 48 -13.88 34.02 24.86
C LYS A 48 -15.13 34.84 25.15
N ALA A 49 -15.14 36.14 24.80
CA ALA A 49 -16.24 37.06 25.08
C ALA A 49 -17.46 36.84 24.17
N ILE A 50 -17.21 36.56 22.87
CA ILE A 50 -18.28 36.46 21.86
C ILE A 50 -18.75 35.02 21.69
N HIS A 51 -17.83 34.07 21.66
CA HIS A 51 -18.13 32.68 21.35
C HIS A 51 -17.98 31.72 22.53
N GLY A 52 -17.46 32.19 23.68
CA GLY A 52 -17.20 31.35 24.85
C GLY A 52 -16.14 30.27 24.64
N LEU A 53 -15.36 30.37 23.56
CA LEU A 53 -14.33 29.40 23.17
C LEU A 53 -12.98 29.77 23.80
N ASN A 54 -12.20 28.72 24.14
CA ASN A 54 -10.82 28.89 24.60
C ASN A 54 -9.88 28.77 23.42
N ALA A 55 -9.19 29.85 23.05
CA ALA A 55 -8.28 29.89 21.92
C ALA A 55 -7.16 28.86 22.03
N GLU A 56 -6.64 28.58 23.21
CA GLU A 56 -5.59 27.58 23.41
C GLU A 56 -6.08 26.14 23.08
N ALA A 57 -7.27 25.79 23.56
CA ALA A 57 -7.86 24.49 23.34
C ALA A 57 -8.17 24.26 21.84
N GLU A 58 -8.72 25.27 21.17
CA GLU A 58 -9.02 25.20 19.74
C GLU A 58 -7.76 25.10 18.90
N LEU A 59 -6.73 25.88 19.21
CA LEU A 59 -5.46 25.79 18.51
C LEU A 59 -4.74 24.45 18.75
N ALA A 60 -4.81 23.91 19.96
CA ALA A 60 -4.25 22.59 20.27
C ALA A 60 -4.96 21.49 19.46
N ASN A 61 -6.27 21.56 19.31
CA ASN A 61 -7.06 20.64 18.48
C ASN A 61 -6.67 20.74 16.99
N ILE A 62 -6.55 21.97 16.48
CA ILE A 62 -6.14 22.21 15.10
C ILE A 62 -4.73 21.67 14.86
N LEU A 63 -3.77 21.98 15.73
CA LEU A 63 -2.40 21.47 15.62
C LEU A 63 -2.34 19.93 15.66
N SER A 64 -3.09 19.31 16.55
CA SER A 64 -3.17 17.84 16.63
C SER A 64 -3.72 17.23 15.34
N THR A 65 -4.77 17.84 14.79
CA THR A 65 -5.39 17.39 13.54
C THR A 65 -4.43 17.53 12.35
N GLU A 66 -3.70 18.64 12.26
CA GLU A 66 -2.73 18.88 11.20
C GLU A 66 -1.53 17.92 11.27
N ILE A 67 -1.01 17.67 12.48
CA ILE A 67 0.06 16.67 12.65
C ILE A 67 -0.42 15.29 12.23
N LEU A 68 -1.64 14.89 12.60
CA LEU A 68 -2.20 13.61 12.22
C LEU A 68 -2.38 13.50 10.70
N ALA A 69 -2.90 14.56 10.06
CA ALA A 69 -3.06 14.61 8.61
C ALA A 69 -1.72 14.52 7.89
N GLU A 70 -0.69 15.20 8.39
CA GLU A 70 0.66 15.13 7.84
C GLU A 70 1.25 13.73 7.94
N ILE A 71 1.14 13.09 9.10
CA ILE A 71 1.62 11.72 9.32
C ILE A 71 0.89 10.75 8.38
N ASN A 72 -0.42 10.83 8.28
CA ASN A 72 -1.20 9.97 7.40
C ASN A 72 -0.78 10.14 5.93
N ARG A 73 -0.61 11.37 5.49
CA ARG A 73 -0.15 11.68 4.12
C ARG A 73 1.24 11.13 3.85
N GLU A 74 2.14 11.24 4.81
CA GLU A 74 3.49 10.70 4.67
C GLU A 74 3.50 9.18 4.62
N VAL A 75 2.72 8.51 5.47
CA VAL A 75 2.59 7.04 5.45
C VAL A 75 2.06 6.56 4.10
N ILE A 76 0.98 7.17 3.61
CA ILE A 76 0.40 6.79 2.31
C ILE A 76 1.41 7.04 1.18
N ARG A 77 2.10 8.17 1.18
CA ARG A 77 3.13 8.49 0.18
C ARG A 77 4.30 7.51 0.22
N THR A 78 4.72 7.12 1.42
CA THR A 78 5.81 6.14 1.60
C THR A 78 5.38 4.77 1.07
N ILE A 79 4.16 4.32 1.37
CA ILE A 79 3.61 3.07 0.85
C ILE A 79 3.58 3.12 -0.68
N TYR A 80 3.07 4.20 -1.25
CA TYR A 80 2.99 4.36 -2.72
C TYR A 80 4.37 4.31 -3.40
N ASN A 81 5.40 4.90 -2.79
CA ASN A 81 6.75 4.95 -3.35
C ASN A 81 7.53 3.63 -3.21
N VAL A 82 7.24 2.86 -2.17
CA VAL A 82 7.98 1.62 -1.83
C VAL A 82 7.24 0.37 -2.34
N ALA A 83 5.92 0.46 -2.56
CA ALA A 83 5.13 -0.65 -3.01
C ALA A 83 5.55 -1.10 -4.42
N GLU A 84 5.59 -2.40 -4.63
CA GLU A 84 5.79 -2.95 -5.96
C GLU A 84 4.52 -2.79 -6.82
N PRO A 85 4.68 -2.53 -8.12
CA PRO A 85 3.54 -2.48 -9.04
C PRO A 85 2.78 -3.80 -9.01
N GLY A 86 1.46 -3.72 -8.93
CA GLY A 86 0.58 -4.87 -9.13
C GLY A 86 0.53 -5.31 -10.59
N ALA A 87 -0.40 -6.20 -10.92
CA ALA A 87 -0.60 -6.70 -12.29
C ALA A 87 0.69 -7.23 -12.96
N ALA A 88 1.52 -7.94 -12.19
CA ALA A 88 2.80 -8.45 -12.68
C ALA A 88 2.66 -9.74 -13.50
N VAL A 89 1.56 -10.48 -13.32
CA VAL A 89 1.34 -11.79 -13.93
C VAL A 89 0.00 -11.82 -14.67
N ASN A 90 0.00 -12.39 -15.85
CA ASN A 90 -1.20 -12.56 -16.68
C ASN A 90 -1.77 -11.25 -17.25
N THR A 91 -0.90 -10.29 -17.51
CA THR A 91 -1.23 -9.02 -18.16
C THR A 91 -0.33 -8.84 -19.37
N ALA A 92 -0.83 -8.18 -20.40
CA ALA A 92 -0.06 -7.90 -21.62
C ALA A 92 1.15 -7.00 -21.34
N THR A 93 0.97 -6.05 -20.41
CA THR A 93 2.04 -5.16 -19.96
C THR A 93 2.17 -5.28 -18.44
N SER A 94 3.32 -5.76 -17.96
CA SER A 94 3.58 -5.87 -16.52
C SER A 94 3.43 -4.52 -15.82
N GLY A 95 2.67 -4.48 -14.71
CA GLY A 95 2.39 -3.26 -13.96
C GLY A 95 1.18 -2.46 -14.43
N THR A 96 0.51 -2.89 -15.49
CA THR A 96 -0.71 -2.22 -16.00
C THR A 96 -1.74 -3.28 -16.37
N PHE A 97 -2.95 -3.14 -15.85
CA PHE A 97 -4.08 -3.97 -16.23
C PHE A 97 -4.95 -3.19 -17.22
N ASP A 98 -5.04 -3.67 -18.46
CA ASP A 98 -5.86 -3.10 -19.49
C ASP A 98 -7.20 -3.85 -19.58
N LEU A 99 -8.29 -3.13 -19.34
CA LEU A 99 -9.64 -3.70 -19.38
C LEU A 99 -10.02 -4.27 -20.76
N ASP A 100 -9.43 -3.78 -21.83
CA ASP A 100 -9.75 -4.22 -23.18
C ASP A 100 -8.94 -5.43 -23.64
N VAL A 101 -7.70 -5.54 -23.16
CA VAL A 101 -6.76 -6.59 -23.57
C VAL A 101 -6.67 -7.73 -22.56
N ASP A 102 -6.62 -7.40 -21.27
CA ASP A 102 -6.37 -8.37 -20.19
C ASP A 102 -7.66 -8.96 -19.61
N SER A 103 -8.81 -8.38 -19.94
CA SER A 103 -10.11 -8.85 -19.47
C SER A 103 -10.91 -9.52 -20.58
N ASN A 104 -11.35 -10.76 -20.36
CA ASN A 104 -12.08 -11.58 -21.33
C ASN A 104 -13.58 -11.29 -21.38
N GLY A 105 -14.00 -10.03 -21.18
CA GLY A 105 -15.41 -9.68 -21.19
C GLY A 105 -15.87 -9.00 -22.48
N ARG A 106 -17.11 -9.25 -22.87
CA ARG A 106 -17.77 -8.56 -23.99
C ARG A 106 -18.48 -7.30 -23.52
N TRP A 107 -19.01 -7.33 -22.30
CA TRP A 107 -19.71 -6.23 -21.65
C TRP A 107 -18.82 -5.54 -20.65
N SER A 108 -19.04 -4.26 -20.39
CA SER A 108 -18.27 -3.50 -19.43
C SER A 108 -18.25 -4.12 -18.02
N VAL A 109 -19.38 -4.68 -17.60
CA VAL A 109 -19.51 -5.36 -16.30
C VAL A 109 -18.62 -6.61 -16.22
N GLU A 110 -18.54 -7.39 -17.29
CA GLU A 110 -17.66 -8.57 -17.33
C GLU A 110 -16.18 -8.19 -17.30
N LYS A 111 -15.82 -7.11 -17.98
CA LYS A 111 -14.45 -6.55 -17.96
C LYS A 111 -14.05 -6.10 -16.54
N PHE A 112 -14.96 -5.47 -15.82
CA PHE A 112 -14.72 -5.08 -14.44
C PHE A 112 -14.64 -6.28 -13.49
N LYS A 113 -15.35 -7.38 -13.73
CA LYS A 113 -15.14 -8.63 -12.99
C LYS A 113 -13.73 -9.18 -13.16
N GLY A 114 -13.16 -9.06 -14.34
CA GLY A 114 -11.75 -9.36 -14.59
C GLY A 114 -10.80 -8.51 -13.75
N LEU A 115 -11.10 -7.22 -13.59
CA LEU A 115 -10.33 -6.32 -12.72
C LEU A 115 -10.40 -6.75 -11.25
N ILE A 116 -11.58 -7.10 -10.74
CA ILE A 116 -11.75 -7.59 -9.36
C ILE A 116 -10.93 -8.86 -9.14
N PHE A 117 -10.95 -9.77 -10.09
CA PHE A 117 -10.13 -10.99 -10.03
C PHE A 117 -8.63 -10.67 -9.99
N GLN A 118 -8.17 -9.70 -10.75
CA GLN A 118 -6.78 -9.26 -10.71
C GLN A 118 -6.40 -8.63 -9.37
N ILE A 119 -7.28 -7.82 -8.79
CA ILE A 119 -7.10 -7.25 -7.45
C ILE A 119 -6.94 -8.36 -6.40
N GLU A 120 -7.77 -9.40 -6.46
CA GLU A 120 -7.66 -10.55 -5.54
C GLU A 120 -6.34 -11.30 -5.73
N ARG A 121 -5.87 -11.45 -6.96
CA ARG A 121 -4.55 -12.03 -7.23
C ARG A 121 -3.42 -11.20 -6.64
N ASP A 122 -3.46 -9.89 -6.80
CA ASP A 122 -2.48 -8.98 -6.23
C ASP A 122 -2.51 -8.98 -4.69
N ALA A 123 -3.70 -9.08 -4.10
CA ALA A 123 -3.86 -9.28 -2.66
C ALA A 123 -3.22 -10.58 -2.17
N ASN A 124 -3.36 -11.67 -2.94
CA ASN A 124 -2.71 -12.94 -2.64
C ASN A 124 -1.18 -12.88 -2.86
N ALA A 125 -0.70 -12.11 -3.82
CA ALA A 125 0.73 -11.89 -4.03
C ALA A 125 1.39 -11.22 -2.82
N ILE A 126 0.68 -10.30 -2.15
CA ILE A 126 1.13 -9.73 -0.87
C ILE A 126 1.31 -10.82 0.18
N ALA A 127 0.35 -11.75 0.29
CA ALA A 127 0.45 -12.87 1.23
C ALA A 127 1.66 -13.77 0.94
N GLN A 128 1.90 -14.08 -0.32
CA GLN A 128 3.03 -14.92 -0.74
C GLN A 128 4.39 -14.28 -0.40
N ARG A 129 4.51 -12.97 -0.63
CA ARG A 129 5.75 -12.23 -0.38
C ARG A 129 6.01 -11.96 1.09
N THR A 130 4.98 -11.49 1.81
CA THR A 130 5.11 -11.11 3.22
C THR A 130 4.97 -12.29 4.19
N ARG A 131 4.29 -13.37 3.78
CA ARG A 131 3.91 -14.51 4.63
C ARG A 131 3.15 -14.11 5.90
N ARG A 132 2.46 -12.97 5.88
CA ARG A 132 1.73 -12.45 7.04
C ARG A 132 0.23 -12.38 6.86
N GLY A 133 -0.26 -12.39 5.64
CA GLY A 133 -1.68 -12.30 5.33
C GLY A 133 -1.92 -11.61 4.00
N LYS A 134 -3.08 -11.86 3.40
CA LYS A 134 -3.43 -11.23 2.13
C LYS A 134 -3.85 -9.77 2.34
N GLY A 135 -3.76 -8.99 1.26
CA GLY A 135 -4.29 -7.64 1.23
C GLY A 135 -5.80 -7.65 1.52
N ASN A 136 -6.24 -6.79 2.42
CA ASN A 136 -7.64 -6.67 2.84
C ASN A 136 -8.17 -5.24 2.77
N MET A 137 -7.39 -4.31 2.23
CA MET A 137 -7.73 -2.90 2.13
C MET A 137 -7.39 -2.37 0.75
N ILE A 138 -8.29 -1.61 0.16
CA ILE A 138 -8.10 -0.92 -1.11
C ILE A 138 -8.19 0.59 -0.84
N LEU A 139 -7.17 1.34 -1.23
CA LEU A 139 -7.16 2.79 -1.16
C LEU A 139 -7.33 3.35 -2.57
N CYS A 140 -8.44 4.01 -2.82
CA CYS A 140 -8.79 4.54 -4.14
C CYS A 140 -9.59 5.84 -4.02
N SER A 141 -9.83 6.51 -5.16
CA SER A 141 -10.73 7.66 -5.21
C SER A 141 -12.20 7.23 -5.05
N ALA A 142 -13.07 8.19 -4.72
CA ALA A 142 -14.50 7.93 -4.56
C ALA A 142 -15.16 7.36 -5.82
N ASP A 143 -14.75 7.85 -6.99
CA ASP A 143 -15.27 7.38 -8.27
C ASP A 143 -14.91 5.92 -8.53
N VAL A 144 -13.66 5.54 -8.26
CA VAL A 144 -13.21 4.16 -8.41
C VAL A 144 -13.90 3.25 -7.39
N ALA A 145 -14.10 3.72 -6.16
CA ALA A 145 -14.85 2.97 -5.14
C ALA A 145 -16.29 2.69 -5.60
N SER A 146 -16.97 3.67 -6.18
CA SER A 146 -18.32 3.50 -6.73
C SER A 146 -18.36 2.48 -7.86
N CYS A 147 -17.37 2.49 -8.76
CA CYS A 147 -17.25 1.50 -9.82
C CYS A 147 -17.06 0.08 -9.27
N LEU A 148 -16.19 -0.10 -8.28
CA LEU A 148 -15.92 -1.40 -7.68
C LEU A 148 -17.13 -1.95 -6.91
N LEU A 149 -17.87 -1.10 -6.19
CA LEU A 149 -19.09 -1.50 -5.48
C LEU A 149 -20.18 -1.94 -6.46
N TYR A 150 -20.41 -1.19 -7.54
CA TYR A 150 -21.41 -1.54 -8.55
C TYR A 150 -21.12 -2.89 -9.22
N THR A 151 -19.85 -3.20 -9.45
CA THR A 151 -19.48 -4.48 -10.08
C THR A 151 -19.57 -5.67 -9.12
N SER A 152 -19.38 -5.44 -7.82
CA SER A 152 -19.52 -6.47 -6.79
C SER A 152 -21.02 -6.85 -6.60
N ASP A 153 -21.91 -5.87 -6.59
CA ASP A 153 -23.36 -6.06 -6.41
C ASP A 153 -23.98 -6.79 -7.63
N ALA A 154 -23.50 -6.50 -8.83
CA ALA A 154 -23.92 -7.21 -10.05
C ALA A 154 -23.37 -8.65 -10.17
N ALA A 155 -22.59 -9.11 -9.23
CA ALA A 155 -22.05 -10.47 -9.19
C ALA A 155 -22.92 -11.41 -8.34
N ASP A 156 -23.81 -10.88 -7.50
CA ASP A 156 -24.67 -11.65 -6.60
C ASP A 156 -26.09 -11.90 -7.18
N GLU A 157 -26.41 -11.34 -8.36
CA GLU A 157 -27.63 -11.70 -9.14
C GLU A 157 -27.28 -12.71 -10.24
#